data_ce87b9de9f33414a931cce76a3b331c8
#
_entry.id   ce87b9de9f33414a931cce76a3b331c8
#
_cell.length_a   1.000
_cell.length_b   1.000
_cell.length_c   1.000
_cell.angle_alpha   90.00
_cell.angle_beta   90.00
_cell.angle_gamma   90.00
#
_symmetry.space_group_name_H-M   'P 1'
#
loop_
_entity.id
_entity.type
_entity.pdbx_description
1 polymer ?
#
loop_
_entity_poly.entity_id
_entity_poly.type
_entity_poly.pdbx_seq_one_letter_code
_entity_poly.pdbx_strand_id
1 'polypeptide(L)'
;MKKTSFLIVGKHAVLEALKNPSRKIERVFLTEDAQKKINRENQSLNLFKKVSVFFKSKKELDNLCGRDETAHQGLIAEVEQLEEVTLKEFVNNNKNNNLNIIALDEVTDPRNIGSIIRSAVAFEIDGLIVKERSFPAKSKLLYKSASGGVEHLKIFRVSNISTTLRFLKTKDFWVSAFDVEGSKDFTENKWSGKNILLFGSEGFGIKRKLLENSDFRFKVKMSHKIQSLNIEFC
;
A
#
# COMPACT_ATOMS: atom_id res chain seq x y z
N MET A 1 -6.02 -22.48 12.38
CA MET A 1 -6.44 -22.37 10.95
C MET A 1 -5.18 -22.23 10.10
N LYS A 2 -4.99 -23.03 9.03
CA LYS A 2 -3.90 -22.78 8.06
C LYS A 2 -4.12 -21.41 7.43
N LYS A 3 -3.18 -20.49 7.62
CA LYS A 3 -3.20 -19.21 6.90
C LYS A 3 -3.09 -19.54 5.40
N THR A 4 -4.04 -19.09 4.60
CA THR A 4 -4.02 -19.31 3.14
C THR A 4 -2.89 -18.52 2.52
N SER A 5 -1.94 -19.21 1.88
CA SER A 5 -0.90 -18.60 1.08
C SER A 5 -1.45 -18.02 -0.24
N PHE A 6 -0.74 -17.08 -0.83
CA PHE A 6 -1.05 -16.47 -2.12
C PHE A 6 0.23 -16.07 -2.84
N LEU A 7 0.12 -15.78 -4.14
CA LEU A 7 1.27 -15.43 -4.96
C LEU A 7 1.47 -13.91 -5.04
N ILE A 8 2.71 -13.48 -4.82
CA ILE A 8 3.19 -12.15 -5.16
C ILE A 8 4.16 -12.24 -6.34
N VAL A 9 4.17 -11.21 -7.20
CA VAL A 9 4.90 -11.23 -8.45
C VAL A 9 5.74 -9.98 -8.66
N GLY A 10 6.85 -10.13 -9.36
CA GLY A 10 7.75 -9.05 -9.71
C GLY A 10 8.98 -8.96 -8.81
N LYS A 11 10.09 -8.55 -9.42
CA LYS A 11 11.41 -8.56 -8.78
C LYS A 11 11.43 -7.81 -7.45
N HIS A 12 11.01 -6.55 -7.45
CA HIS A 12 11.07 -5.71 -6.24
C HIS A 12 10.16 -6.22 -5.13
N ALA A 13 8.92 -6.60 -5.45
CA ALA A 13 7.97 -7.13 -4.47
C ALA A 13 8.51 -8.38 -3.77
N VAL A 14 9.06 -9.34 -4.54
CA VAL A 14 9.59 -10.59 -4.00
C VAL A 14 10.89 -10.36 -3.22
N LEU A 15 11.79 -9.51 -3.70
CA LEU A 15 13.05 -9.24 -3.00
C LEU A 15 12.82 -8.53 -1.67
N GLU A 16 11.90 -7.55 -1.59
CA GLU A 16 11.56 -6.90 -0.33
C GLU A 16 10.86 -7.87 0.63
N ALA A 17 9.98 -8.75 0.14
CA ALA A 17 9.40 -9.81 0.97
C ALA A 17 10.46 -10.76 1.55
N LEU A 18 11.50 -11.12 0.77
CA LEU A 18 12.62 -11.95 1.24
C LEU A 18 13.49 -11.26 2.30
N LYS A 19 13.57 -9.93 2.29
CA LYS A 19 14.28 -9.13 3.29
C LYS A 19 13.49 -8.96 4.59
N ASN A 20 12.17 -9.04 4.53
CA ASN A 20 11.31 -8.83 5.68
C ASN A 20 11.28 -10.08 6.59
N PRO A 21 11.85 -10.02 7.81
CA PRO A 21 11.91 -11.18 8.71
C PRO A 21 10.53 -11.64 9.21
N SER A 22 9.53 -10.76 9.15
CA SER A 22 8.14 -11.08 9.54
C SER A 22 7.34 -11.72 8.41
N ARG A 23 7.86 -11.75 7.16
CA ARG A 23 7.18 -12.36 6.02
C ARG A 23 7.46 -13.85 5.96
N LYS A 24 6.44 -14.66 6.10
CA LYS A 24 6.52 -16.08 5.85
C LYS A 24 6.45 -16.36 4.35
N ILE A 25 7.49 -16.98 3.82
CA ILE A 25 7.61 -17.37 2.41
C ILE A 25 7.62 -18.89 2.36
N GLU A 26 6.67 -19.46 1.63
CA GLU A 26 6.55 -20.91 1.45
C GLU A 26 7.48 -21.39 0.35
N ARG A 27 7.43 -20.73 -0.81
CA ARG A 27 8.18 -21.10 -2.01
C ARG A 27 8.50 -19.87 -2.84
N VAL A 28 9.63 -19.96 -3.56
CA VAL A 28 10.04 -18.99 -4.57
C VAL A 28 10.19 -19.70 -5.90
N PHE A 29 9.62 -19.14 -6.95
CA PHE A 29 9.75 -19.61 -8.32
C PHE A 29 10.48 -18.56 -9.14
N LEU A 30 11.56 -18.95 -9.83
CA LEU A 30 12.32 -18.01 -10.64
C LEU A 30 12.87 -18.66 -11.92
N THR A 31 13.12 -17.81 -12.93
CA THR A 31 13.85 -18.24 -14.13
C THR A 31 15.35 -18.11 -13.91
N GLU A 32 16.15 -18.91 -14.64
CA GLU A 32 17.61 -18.79 -14.60
C GLU A 32 18.09 -17.38 -14.98
N ASP A 33 17.44 -16.73 -15.95
CA ASP A 33 17.78 -15.38 -16.36
C ASP A 33 17.51 -14.34 -15.25
N ALA A 34 16.41 -14.50 -14.51
CA ALA A 34 16.12 -13.65 -13.35
C ALA A 34 17.19 -13.83 -12.27
N GLN A 35 17.61 -15.08 -12.00
CA GLN A 35 18.68 -15.35 -11.04
C GLN A 35 20.00 -14.69 -11.46
N LYS A 36 20.40 -14.84 -12.74
CA LYS A 36 21.63 -14.22 -13.27
C LYS A 36 21.60 -12.69 -13.10
N LYS A 37 20.46 -12.04 -13.38
CA LYS A 37 20.30 -10.59 -13.20
C LYS A 37 20.41 -10.17 -11.73
N ILE A 38 19.74 -10.88 -10.82
CA ILE A 38 19.79 -10.63 -9.39
C ILE A 38 21.21 -10.77 -8.84
N ASN A 39 21.94 -11.80 -9.27
CA ASN A 39 23.32 -12.04 -8.85
C ASN A 39 24.27 -10.92 -9.33
N ARG A 40 24.11 -10.42 -10.56
CA ARG A 40 24.92 -9.31 -11.10
C ARG A 40 24.75 -7.99 -10.33
N GLU A 41 23.57 -7.76 -9.78
CA GLU A 41 23.26 -6.56 -9.01
C GLU A 41 23.72 -6.65 -7.55
N ASN A 42 24.47 -7.67 -7.16
CA ASN A 42 24.95 -7.96 -5.79
C ASN A 42 23.84 -7.93 -4.71
N GLN A 43 22.58 -8.06 -5.11
CA GLN A 43 21.46 -7.79 -4.22
C GLN A 43 21.06 -8.94 -3.30
N SER A 44 21.61 -10.19 -3.45
CA SER A 44 20.91 -11.22 -2.69
C SER A 44 21.45 -12.64 -2.64
N LEU A 45 22.72 -12.92 -2.76
CA LEU A 45 23.24 -14.30 -2.64
C LEU A 45 22.78 -15.04 -1.36
N ASN A 46 22.43 -14.31 -0.31
CA ASN A 46 22.02 -14.89 0.97
C ASN A 46 20.48 -14.96 1.18
N LEU A 47 19.68 -14.19 0.43
CA LEU A 47 18.22 -14.11 0.65
C LEU A 47 17.52 -15.44 0.31
N PHE A 48 17.98 -16.14 -0.72
CA PHE A 48 17.40 -17.40 -1.17
C PHE A 48 17.81 -18.62 -0.33
N LYS A 49 18.85 -18.51 0.52
CA LYS A 49 19.35 -19.66 1.33
C LYS A 49 18.34 -20.19 2.34
N LYS A 50 17.38 -19.37 2.76
CA LYS A 50 16.41 -19.71 3.81
C LYS A 50 15.03 -20.13 3.28
N VAL A 51 14.87 -20.22 1.97
CA VAL A 51 13.58 -20.51 1.34
C VAL A 51 13.70 -21.60 0.29
N SER A 52 12.62 -22.35 0.05
CA SER A 52 12.56 -23.33 -1.02
C SER A 52 12.48 -22.66 -2.38
N VAL A 53 13.48 -22.87 -3.23
CA VAL A 53 13.59 -22.25 -4.55
C VAL A 53 13.36 -23.27 -5.64
N PHE A 54 12.50 -22.94 -6.60
CA PHE A 54 12.15 -23.77 -7.75
C PHE A 54 12.44 -23.03 -9.05
N PHE A 55 13.28 -23.61 -9.90
CA PHE A 55 13.53 -23.09 -11.24
C PHE A 55 12.39 -23.47 -12.18
N LYS A 56 11.92 -22.50 -12.93
CA LYS A 56 10.80 -22.61 -13.85
C LYS A 56 11.08 -21.85 -15.14
N SER A 57 10.57 -22.36 -16.27
CA SER A 57 10.55 -21.62 -17.50
C SER A 57 9.58 -20.41 -17.42
N LYS A 58 9.76 -19.42 -18.30
CA LYS A 58 8.85 -18.26 -18.38
C LYS A 58 7.40 -18.72 -18.58
N LYS A 59 7.16 -19.70 -19.46
CA LYS A 59 5.82 -20.25 -19.73
C LYS A 59 5.17 -20.88 -18.50
N GLU A 60 5.94 -21.59 -17.67
CA GLU A 60 5.43 -22.15 -16.42
C GLU A 60 5.09 -21.05 -15.40
N LEU A 61 5.88 -19.97 -15.34
CA LEU A 61 5.58 -18.83 -14.49
C LEU A 61 4.33 -18.07 -14.96
N ASP A 62 4.16 -17.89 -16.29
CA ASP A 62 2.95 -17.32 -16.88
C ASP A 62 1.71 -18.15 -16.48
N ASN A 63 1.82 -19.49 -16.53
CA ASN A 63 0.73 -20.39 -16.11
C ASN A 63 0.43 -20.26 -14.60
N LEU A 64 1.44 -20.09 -13.74
CA LEU A 64 1.24 -19.85 -12.29
C LEU A 64 0.56 -18.50 -12.01
N CYS A 65 0.85 -17.47 -12.81
CA CYS A 65 0.18 -16.16 -12.68
C CYS A 65 -1.28 -16.22 -13.12
N GLY A 66 -1.65 -17.18 -13.96
CA GLY A 66 -2.99 -17.29 -14.52
C GLY A 66 -3.26 -16.20 -15.56
N ARG A 67 -4.55 -15.91 -15.80
CA ARG A 67 -4.98 -14.93 -16.81
C ARG A 67 -4.73 -13.47 -16.42
N ASP A 68 -4.28 -13.22 -15.20
CA ASP A 68 -3.89 -11.87 -14.79
C ASP A 68 -2.59 -11.53 -15.52
N GLU A 69 -2.62 -10.65 -16.49
CA GLU A 69 -1.49 -10.19 -17.31
C GLU A 69 -0.42 -9.44 -16.51
N THR A 70 -0.17 -9.89 -15.28
CA THR A 70 0.79 -9.25 -14.39
C THR A 70 2.18 -9.75 -14.75
N ALA A 71 2.98 -8.93 -15.42
CA ALA A 71 4.35 -9.28 -15.79
C ALA A 71 5.18 -9.64 -14.55
N HIS A 72 5.49 -10.93 -14.38
CA HIS A 72 6.21 -11.48 -13.21
C HIS A 72 7.72 -11.20 -13.21
N GLN A 73 8.28 -10.71 -14.32
CA GLN A 73 9.71 -10.40 -14.45
C GLN A 73 10.65 -11.59 -14.12
N GLY A 74 10.14 -12.80 -14.26
CA GLY A 74 10.88 -14.03 -13.97
C GLY A 74 10.96 -14.40 -12.48
N LEU A 75 10.19 -13.75 -11.60
CA LEU A 75 10.22 -13.99 -10.15
C LEU A 75 8.82 -13.93 -9.52
N ILE A 76 8.48 -15.00 -8.81
CA ILE A 76 7.20 -15.17 -8.09
C ILE A 76 7.51 -15.76 -6.71
N ALA A 77 6.82 -15.33 -5.68
CA ALA A 77 6.86 -15.97 -4.36
C ALA A 77 5.46 -16.33 -3.88
N GLU A 78 5.35 -17.49 -3.24
CA GLU A 78 4.17 -17.90 -2.48
C GLU A 78 4.40 -17.51 -1.03
N VAL A 79 3.50 -16.67 -0.49
CA VAL A 79 3.66 -16.07 0.82
C VAL A 79 2.39 -16.18 1.65
N GLU A 80 2.53 -16.19 2.98
CA GLU A 80 1.41 -15.95 3.89
C GLU A 80 1.17 -14.44 4.04
N GLN A 81 -0.03 -14.06 4.46
CA GLN A 81 -0.34 -12.66 4.78
C GLN A 81 0.47 -12.19 5.99
N LEU A 82 0.95 -10.96 5.96
CA LEU A 82 1.61 -10.33 7.11
C LEU A 82 0.65 -10.29 8.31
N GLU A 83 1.22 -10.35 9.50
CA GLU A 83 0.45 -10.14 10.72
C GLU A 83 -0.06 -8.70 10.78
N GLU A 84 -1.34 -8.57 11.13
CA GLU A 84 -1.99 -7.28 11.19
C GLU A 84 -1.87 -6.70 12.60
N VAL A 85 -1.34 -5.51 12.67
CA VAL A 85 -1.43 -4.68 13.88
C VAL A 85 -2.72 -3.87 13.77
N THR A 86 -3.55 -3.87 14.80
CA THR A 86 -4.75 -3.04 14.77
C THR A 86 -4.39 -1.56 14.88
N LEU A 87 -5.19 -0.70 14.24
CA LEU A 87 -4.98 0.75 14.33
C LEU A 87 -4.98 1.26 15.78
N LYS A 88 -5.84 0.67 16.64
CA LYS A 88 -5.91 1.03 18.05
C LYS A 88 -4.61 0.71 18.79
N GLU A 89 -4.05 -0.48 18.58
CA GLU A 89 -2.76 -0.88 19.16
C GLU A 89 -1.64 0.01 18.65
N PHE A 90 -1.60 0.28 17.34
CA PHE A 90 -0.60 1.15 16.75
C PHE A 90 -0.62 2.55 17.38
N VAL A 91 -1.79 3.19 17.45
CA VAL A 91 -1.92 4.55 18.00
C VAL A 91 -1.65 4.61 19.49
N ASN A 92 -2.10 3.61 20.27
CA ASN A 92 -1.88 3.60 21.72
C ASN A 92 -0.43 3.30 22.12
N ASN A 93 0.28 2.50 21.33
CA ASN A 93 1.66 2.12 21.60
C ASN A 93 2.69 3.10 20.99
N ASN A 94 2.25 3.95 20.05
CA ASN A 94 3.14 4.91 19.43
C ASN A 94 3.23 6.20 20.24
N LYS A 95 4.42 6.50 20.73
CA LYS A 95 4.73 7.70 21.53
C LYS A 95 5.13 8.90 20.66
N ASN A 96 5.21 8.74 19.34
CA ASN A 96 5.57 9.82 18.44
C ASN A 96 4.43 10.85 18.37
N ASN A 97 4.78 12.11 18.56
CA ASN A 97 3.84 13.23 18.45
C ASN A 97 3.61 13.67 17.00
N ASN A 98 4.44 13.21 16.07
CA ASN A 98 4.29 13.48 14.64
C ASN A 98 3.99 12.16 13.93
N LEU A 99 2.76 11.98 13.48
CA LEU A 99 2.31 10.80 12.75
C LEU A 99 1.49 11.23 11.54
N ASN A 100 1.81 10.69 10.40
CA ASN A 100 1.09 10.93 9.15
C ASN A 100 0.49 9.61 8.65
N ILE A 101 -0.83 9.57 8.55
CA ILE A 101 -1.56 8.38 8.11
C ILE A 101 -2.43 8.77 6.91
N ILE A 102 -2.37 7.98 5.85
CA ILE A 102 -3.28 8.13 4.70
C ILE A 102 -4.56 7.33 4.98
N ALA A 103 -5.72 7.89 4.63
CA ALA A 103 -7.00 7.19 4.64
C ALA A 103 -7.63 7.23 3.24
N LEU A 104 -8.05 6.05 2.72
CA LEU A 104 -8.64 5.92 1.39
C LEU A 104 -10.13 5.61 1.48
N ASP A 105 -10.98 6.52 0.94
CA ASP A 105 -12.42 6.30 0.84
C ASP A 105 -12.79 5.76 -0.54
N GLU A 106 -13.26 4.48 -0.57
CA GLU A 106 -13.73 3.78 -1.78
C GLU A 106 -12.70 3.70 -2.94
N VAL A 107 -11.42 3.75 -2.63
CA VAL A 107 -10.35 3.42 -3.59
C VAL A 107 -10.22 1.90 -3.62
N THR A 108 -10.51 1.28 -4.75
CA THR A 108 -10.62 -0.19 -4.88
C THR A 108 -9.67 -0.78 -5.93
N ASP A 109 -9.18 0.04 -6.87
CA ASP A 109 -8.23 -0.44 -7.88
C ASP A 109 -6.91 -0.84 -7.24
N PRO A 110 -6.47 -2.11 -7.40
CA PRO A 110 -5.22 -2.59 -6.84
C PRO A 110 -3.97 -1.84 -7.32
N ARG A 111 -4.00 -1.30 -8.53
CA ARG A 111 -2.87 -0.53 -9.11
C ARG A 111 -2.71 0.79 -8.39
N ASN A 112 -3.81 1.53 -8.23
CA ASN A 112 -3.81 2.82 -7.54
C ASN A 112 -3.41 2.65 -6.07
N ILE A 113 -4.00 1.67 -5.37
CA ILE A 113 -3.61 1.38 -3.97
C ILE A 113 -2.12 1.01 -3.89
N GLY A 114 -1.62 0.18 -4.82
CA GLY A 114 -0.20 -0.19 -4.86
C GLY A 114 0.71 1.01 -5.08
N SER A 115 0.38 1.91 -6.00
CA SER A 115 1.13 3.15 -6.26
C SER A 115 1.11 4.08 -5.04
N ILE A 116 -0.04 4.22 -4.38
CA ILE A 116 -0.15 5.00 -3.13
C ILE A 116 0.73 4.39 -2.03
N ILE A 117 0.73 3.08 -1.86
CA ILE A 117 1.61 2.40 -0.88
C ILE A 117 3.08 2.71 -1.18
N ARG A 118 3.48 2.64 -2.45
CA ARG A 118 4.85 2.95 -2.87
C ARG A 118 5.23 4.41 -2.55
N SER A 119 4.36 5.36 -2.87
CA SER A 119 4.57 6.79 -2.57
C SER A 119 4.57 7.03 -1.06
N ALA A 120 3.65 6.41 -0.31
CA ALA A 120 3.58 6.51 1.14
C ALA A 120 4.90 6.09 1.82
N VAL A 121 5.49 4.97 1.37
CA VAL A 121 6.81 4.53 1.88
C VAL A 121 7.91 5.51 1.49
N ALA A 122 7.91 6.04 0.26
CA ALA A 122 8.91 6.99 -0.20
C ALA A 122 8.87 8.32 0.58
N PHE A 123 7.71 8.71 1.09
CA PHE A 123 7.51 9.92 1.89
C PHE A 123 7.40 9.66 3.40
N GLU A 124 7.82 8.48 3.85
CA GLU A 124 7.88 8.11 5.28
C GLU A 124 6.52 8.25 5.99
N ILE A 125 5.43 7.93 5.30
CA ILE A 125 4.09 7.85 5.88
C ILE A 125 4.03 6.67 6.85
N ASP A 126 3.45 6.87 8.04
CA ASP A 126 3.42 5.88 9.12
C ASP A 126 2.41 4.75 8.91
N GLY A 127 1.36 5.00 8.11
CA GLY A 127 0.35 3.98 7.88
C GLY A 127 -0.72 4.34 6.84
N LEU A 128 -1.46 3.33 6.42
CA LEU A 128 -2.54 3.42 5.45
C LEU A 128 -3.82 2.82 6.02
N ILE A 129 -4.89 3.60 6.09
CA ILE A 129 -6.22 3.14 6.47
C ILE A 129 -7.01 2.81 5.21
N VAL A 130 -7.54 1.59 5.14
CA VAL A 130 -8.35 1.11 4.03
C VAL A 130 -9.60 0.41 4.55
N LYS A 131 -10.66 0.38 3.73
CA LYS A 131 -11.88 -0.35 4.08
C LYS A 131 -11.66 -1.85 3.86
N GLU A 132 -11.85 -2.65 4.91
CA GLU A 132 -11.57 -4.09 4.90
C GLU A 132 -12.24 -4.83 3.74
N ARG A 133 -13.53 -4.55 3.48
CA ARG A 133 -14.31 -5.28 2.47
C ARG A 133 -13.86 -5.03 1.03
N SER A 134 -13.25 -3.89 0.75
CA SER A 134 -12.84 -3.48 -0.60
C SER A 134 -11.33 -3.53 -0.83
N PHE A 135 -10.55 -3.82 0.21
CA PHE A 135 -9.10 -3.89 0.09
C PHE A 135 -8.65 -5.21 -0.55
N PRO A 136 -7.96 -5.18 -1.71
CA PRO A 136 -7.56 -6.37 -2.44
C PRO A 136 -6.26 -6.99 -1.88
N ALA A 137 -6.29 -7.44 -0.63
CA ALA A 137 -5.13 -7.86 0.17
C ALA A 137 -4.25 -8.96 -0.46
N LYS A 138 -4.77 -9.75 -1.40
CA LYS A 138 -4.04 -10.84 -2.09
C LYS A 138 -3.81 -10.56 -3.57
N SER A 139 -4.04 -9.35 -4.04
CA SER A 139 -3.91 -8.98 -5.45
C SER A 139 -2.44 -8.91 -5.88
N LYS A 140 -2.07 -9.70 -6.87
CA LYS A 140 -0.75 -9.64 -7.52
C LYS A 140 -0.45 -8.24 -8.09
N LEU A 141 -1.47 -7.57 -8.64
CA LEU A 141 -1.35 -6.21 -9.18
C LEU A 141 -0.99 -5.20 -8.10
N LEU A 142 -1.62 -5.29 -6.91
CA LEU A 142 -1.31 -4.44 -5.77
C LEU A 142 0.17 -4.59 -5.37
N TYR A 143 0.61 -5.82 -5.13
CA TYR A 143 2.01 -6.07 -4.72
C TYR A 143 3.01 -5.61 -5.77
N LYS A 144 2.69 -5.82 -7.05
CA LYS A 144 3.56 -5.37 -8.14
C LYS A 144 3.64 -3.85 -8.21
N SER A 145 2.51 -3.13 -8.18
CA SER A 145 2.49 -1.66 -8.22
C SER A 145 3.16 -1.05 -7.00
N ALA A 146 2.97 -1.66 -5.82
CA ALA A 146 3.62 -1.24 -4.59
C ALA A 146 5.15 -1.45 -4.58
N SER A 147 5.71 -2.23 -5.52
CA SER A 147 7.16 -2.45 -5.67
C SER A 147 7.89 -2.80 -4.37
N GLY A 148 7.25 -3.60 -3.49
CA GLY A 148 7.79 -3.97 -2.19
C GLY A 148 7.34 -3.08 -1.03
N GLY A 149 6.69 -1.95 -1.26
CA GLY A 149 6.22 -1.04 -0.22
C GLY A 149 5.27 -1.68 0.81
N VAL A 150 4.55 -2.74 0.42
CA VAL A 150 3.68 -3.49 1.35
C VAL A 150 4.47 -4.08 2.54
N GLU A 151 5.75 -4.34 2.38
CA GLU A 151 6.61 -4.90 3.42
C GLU A 151 7.03 -3.84 4.48
N HIS A 152 6.89 -2.56 4.14
CA HIS A 152 7.38 -1.43 4.94
C HIS A 152 6.26 -0.58 5.55
N LEU A 153 5.05 -0.57 4.95
CA LEU A 153 3.94 0.26 5.38
C LEU A 153 2.97 -0.51 6.27
N LYS A 154 2.54 0.09 7.38
CA LYS A 154 1.45 -0.45 8.20
C LYS A 154 0.11 -0.22 7.49
N ILE A 155 -0.62 -1.29 7.21
CA ILE A 155 -1.92 -1.22 6.55
C ILE A 155 -3.00 -1.60 7.56
N PHE A 156 -3.90 -0.66 7.87
CA PHE A 156 -4.98 -0.83 8.82
C PHE A 156 -6.29 -1.05 8.10
N ARG A 157 -6.81 -2.26 8.18
CA ARG A 157 -8.10 -2.60 7.60
C ARG A 157 -9.20 -2.31 8.61
N VAL A 158 -10.13 -1.42 8.24
CA VAL A 158 -11.20 -0.98 9.11
C VAL A 158 -12.57 -1.25 8.47
N SER A 159 -13.57 -1.53 9.30
CA SER A 159 -14.92 -1.74 8.82
C SER A 159 -15.60 -0.44 8.38
N ASN A 160 -15.28 0.70 9.05
CA ASN A 160 -15.92 1.98 8.80
C ASN A 160 -14.94 3.15 9.02
N ILE A 161 -14.61 3.85 7.92
CA ILE A 161 -13.67 4.97 7.95
C ILE A 161 -14.20 6.12 8.82
N SER A 162 -15.49 6.50 8.71
CA SER A 162 -16.06 7.61 9.49
C SER A 162 -15.94 7.40 11.01
N THR A 163 -16.22 6.18 11.49
CA THR A 163 -16.05 5.81 12.90
C THR A 163 -14.58 5.84 13.29
N THR A 164 -13.71 5.38 12.41
CA THR A 164 -12.26 5.37 12.62
C THR A 164 -11.70 6.80 12.73
N LEU A 165 -12.10 7.71 11.84
CA LEU A 165 -11.69 9.12 11.91
C LEU A 165 -12.13 9.78 13.21
N ARG A 166 -13.37 9.53 13.67
CA ARG A 166 -13.85 10.05 14.97
C ARG A 166 -12.99 9.53 16.13
N PHE A 167 -12.63 8.24 16.14
CA PHE A 167 -11.72 7.69 17.14
C PHE A 167 -10.35 8.37 17.10
N LEU A 168 -9.77 8.57 15.91
CA LEU A 168 -8.47 9.20 15.76
C LEU A 168 -8.46 10.67 16.22
N LYS A 169 -9.56 11.39 16.01
CA LYS A 169 -9.73 12.75 16.55
C LYS A 169 -9.65 12.79 18.10
N THR A 170 -10.13 11.75 18.80
CA THR A 170 -9.95 11.63 20.25
C THR A 170 -8.49 11.33 20.68
N LYS A 171 -7.61 11.11 19.70
CA LYS A 171 -6.16 10.87 19.88
C LYS A 171 -5.30 11.98 19.26
N ASP A 172 -5.90 13.17 19.15
CA ASP A 172 -5.29 14.42 18.66
C ASP A 172 -4.84 14.37 17.19
N PHE A 173 -5.51 13.55 16.35
CA PHE A 173 -5.30 13.60 14.92
C PHE A 173 -6.17 14.67 14.25
N TRP A 174 -5.56 15.43 13.37
CA TRP A 174 -6.23 16.35 12.45
C TRP A 174 -6.57 15.64 11.15
N VAL A 175 -7.79 15.82 10.66
CA VAL A 175 -8.25 15.20 9.40
C VAL A 175 -8.24 16.24 8.29
N SER A 176 -7.40 16.03 7.30
CA SER A 176 -7.22 16.86 6.12
C SER A 176 -7.75 16.12 4.88
N ALA A 177 -8.87 16.56 4.35
CA ALA A 177 -9.47 15.99 3.14
C ALA A 177 -8.91 16.69 1.89
N PHE A 178 -8.50 15.91 0.90
CA PHE A 178 -8.06 16.39 -0.40
C PHE A 178 -9.22 16.30 -1.39
N ASP A 179 -9.78 17.46 -1.74
CA ASP A 179 -10.99 17.56 -2.56
C ASP A 179 -10.80 18.68 -3.58
N VAL A 180 -11.37 18.50 -4.78
CA VAL A 180 -11.33 19.51 -5.85
C VAL A 180 -12.02 20.82 -5.46
N GLU A 181 -13.01 20.77 -4.56
CA GLU A 181 -13.72 21.94 -4.01
C GLU A 181 -13.06 22.49 -2.73
N GLY A 182 -11.87 22.04 -2.39
CA GLY A 182 -11.13 22.48 -1.23
C GLY A 182 -10.91 24.00 -1.22
N SER A 183 -11.05 24.63 -0.06
CA SER A 183 -10.92 26.09 0.11
C SER A 183 -9.48 26.55 0.32
N LYS A 184 -8.56 25.65 0.68
CA LYS A 184 -7.17 25.97 1.04
C LYS A 184 -6.19 25.27 0.08
N ASP A 185 -5.07 25.93 -0.22
CA ASP A 185 -3.94 25.28 -0.87
C ASP A 185 -3.18 24.46 0.17
N PHE A 186 -2.88 23.20 -0.14
CA PHE A 186 -2.19 22.30 0.80
C PHE A 186 -0.74 22.74 1.09
N THR A 187 -0.13 23.49 0.18
CA THR A 187 1.24 24.00 0.34
C THR A 187 1.37 25.08 1.42
N GLU A 188 0.25 25.72 1.77
CA GLU A 188 0.20 26.77 2.81
C GLU A 188 0.07 26.19 4.22
N ASN A 189 -0.17 24.87 4.35
CA ASN A 189 -0.35 24.23 5.64
C ASN A 189 0.98 23.85 6.30
N LYS A 190 1.10 24.14 7.60
CA LYS A 190 2.21 23.63 8.41
C LYS A 190 1.86 22.23 8.92
N TRP A 191 2.39 21.22 8.27
CA TRP A 191 2.19 19.83 8.63
C TRP A 191 2.99 19.49 9.89
N SER A 192 2.34 19.58 11.05
CA SER A 192 2.93 19.23 12.35
C SER A 192 1.92 18.42 13.16
N GLY A 193 2.41 17.64 14.10
CA GLY A 193 1.57 16.79 14.94
C GLY A 193 1.04 15.56 14.20
N LYS A 194 -0.16 15.10 14.58
CA LYS A 194 -0.76 13.88 14.05
C LYS A 194 -1.77 14.20 12.96
N ASN A 195 -1.54 13.72 11.76
CA ASN A 195 -2.34 14.05 10.59
C ASN A 195 -2.93 12.81 9.93
N ILE A 196 -4.16 12.94 9.47
CA ILE A 196 -4.81 12.02 8.54
C ILE A 196 -4.97 12.73 7.20
N LEU A 197 -4.38 12.18 6.16
CA LEU A 197 -4.52 12.64 4.78
C LEU A 197 -5.62 11.80 4.13
N LEU A 198 -6.80 12.37 3.96
CA LEU A 198 -7.98 11.66 3.45
C LEU A 198 -8.14 11.90 1.95
N PHE A 199 -8.14 10.81 1.18
CA PHE A 199 -8.36 10.80 -0.26
C PHE A 199 -9.59 9.98 -0.62
N GLY A 200 -10.31 10.42 -1.65
CA GLY A 200 -11.48 9.73 -2.19
C GLY A 200 -11.17 8.93 -3.46
N SER A 201 -12.20 8.27 -3.99
CA SER A 201 -12.10 7.58 -5.28
C SER A 201 -12.05 8.56 -6.45
N GLU A 202 -11.45 8.13 -7.59
CA GLU A 202 -11.30 8.97 -8.79
C GLU A 202 -12.63 9.45 -9.38
N GLY A 203 -13.69 8.63 -9.30
CA GLY A 203 -14.98 8.95 -9.90
C GLY A 203 -15.92 9.73 -9.00
N PHE A 204 -15.92 9.42 -7.69
CA PHE A 204 -16.91 9.96 -6.74
C PHE A 204 -16.30 10.89 -5.68
N GLY A 205 -14.95 11.01 -5.65
CA GLY A 205 -14.28 11.77 -4.63
C GLY A 205 -14.49 11.19 -3.21
N ILE A 206 -14.49 12.06 -2.22
CA ILE A 206 -14.69 11.73 -0.81
C ILE A 206 -16.18 11.84 -0.49
N LYS A 207 -16.74 10.87 0.23
CA LYS A 207 -18.13 10.90 0.67
C LYS A 207 -18.42 12.14 1.53
N ARG A 208 -19.56 12.79 1.28
CA ARG A 208 -19.99 13.99 1.98
C ARG A 208 -19.86 13.90 3.50
N LYS A 209 -20.29 12.78 4.10
CA LYS A 209 -20.17 12.54 5.54
C LYS A 209 -18.72 12.56 6.06
N LEU A 210 -17.75 12.17 5.25
CA LEU A 210 -16.33 12.22 5.62
C LEU A 210 -15.79 13.64 5.48
N LEU A 211 -16.20 14.37 4.44
CA LEU A 211 -15.89 15.80 4.28
C LEU A 211 -16.40 16.64 5.45
N GLU A 212 -17.64 16.39 5.90
CA GLU A 212 -18.25 17.07 7.06
C GLU A 212 -17.49 16.79 8.38
N ASN A 213 -16.83 15.64 8.48
CA ASN A 213 -16.01 15.26 9.64
C ASN A 213 -14.53 15.67 9.51
N SER A 214 -14.13 16.28 8.40
CA SER A 214 -12.75 16.74 8.19
C SER A 214 -12.54 18.11 8.83
N ASP A 215 -11.36 18.33 9.38
CA ASP A 215 -10.97 19.61 9.99
C ASP A 215 -10.53 20.62 8.94
N PHE A 216 -9.90 20.10 7.88
CA PHE A 216 -9.45 20.91 6.75
C PHE A 216 -9.86 20.28 5.43
N ARG A 217 -10.10 21.15 4.43
CA ARG A 217 -10.33 20.75 3.04
C ARG A 217 -9.31 21.45 2.17
N PHE A 218 -8.42 20.69 1.62
CA PHE A 218 -7.35 21.16 0.75
C PHE A 218 -7.66 20.83 -0.71
N LYS A 219 -7.18 21.68 -1.60
CA LYS A 219 -7.14 21.40 -3.04
C LYS A 219 -5.71 21.34 -3.53
N VAL A 220 -5.49 20.49 -4.51
CA VAL A 220 -4.29 20.52 -5.35
C VAL A 220 -4.56 21.47 -6.51
N LYS A 221 -3.71 22.48 -6.68
CA LYS A 221 -3.86 23.47 -7.76
C LYS A 221 -3.64 22.79 -9.12
N MET A 222 -4.66 22.80 -9.95
CA MET A 222 -4.66 22.16 -11.27
C MET A 222 -5.07 23.12 -12.38
N SER A 223 -4.70 22.79 -13.60
CA SER A 223 -5.21 23.48 -14.80
C SER A 223 -6.70 23.18 -14.99
N HIS A 224 -7.47 24.19 -15.43
CA HIS A 224 -8.90 24.02 -15.78
C HIS A 224 -9.16 23.06 -16.95
N LYS A 225 -8.11 22.59 -17.61
CA LYS A 225 -8.21 21.65 -18.74
C LYS A 225 -8.45 20.20 -18.31
N ILE A 226 -8.25 19.87 -17.04
CA ILE A 226 -8.47 18.53 -16.46
C ILE A 226 -9.37 18.67 -15.24
N GLN A 227 -10.29 17.71 -15.08
CA GLN A 227 -11.27 17.72 -13.99
C GLN A 227 -10.72 17.12 -12.68
N SER A 228 -9.80 16.15 -12.78
CA SER A 228 -9.19 15.49 -11.63
C SER A 228 -7.82 14.92 -11.99
N LEU A 229 -6.99 14.68 -10.99
CA LEU A 229 -5.77 13.87 -11.12
C LEU A 229 -6.08 12.45 -10.69
N ASN A 230 -5.34 11.49 -11.26
CA ASN A 230 -5.31 10.16 -10.69
C ASN A 230 -4.77 10.26 -9.25
N ILE A 231 -5.40 9.57 -8.32
CA ILE A 231 -5.07 9.59 -6.89
C ILE A 231 -3.60 9.22 -6.61
N GLU A 232 -2.96 8.48 -7.50
CA GLU A 232 -1.53 8.15 -7.37
C GLU A 232 -0.59 9.35 -7.56
N PHE A 233 -1.08 10.46 -8.13
CA PHE A 233 -0.32 11.70 -8.35
C PHE A 233 -0.65 12.80 -7.33
N CYS A 234 -1.60 12.57 -6.44
CA CYS A 234 -1.93 13.45 -5.33
C CYS A 234 -1.07 13.13 -4.12
#